data_02092dec64ad507ed0d68a59334dd13e
#
_entry.id   02092dec64ad507ed0d68a59334dd13e
#
_cell.length_a   1.000
_cell.length_b   1.000
_cell.length_c   1.000
_cell.angle_alpha   90.00
_cell.angle_beta   90.00
_cell.angle_gamma   90.00
#
_symmetry.space_group_name_H-M   'P 1'
#
loop_
_entity.id
_entity.type
_entity.pdbx_description
1 polymer ?
#
loop_
_entity_poly.entity_id
_entity_poly.type
_entity_poly.pdbx_seq_one_letter_code
_entity_poly.pdbx_strand_id
1 'polypeptide(L)'
;MGSKDKFEIFRAIDGIAKRNDEKEPEHEFRSKFERDRDRILYSKAFRRLSGKTQIFVTGHEDHIRTRLTHTLEVSQIATTIASYFGLDIALTEAISLGHDIGHTPFGHEGERILNFIMNGCEEIKEFNNNIPVEEKGFKHNWQSLRVLTQLEKKSELYNGLNLTNYTLWGILNHSKLEWEECENKLKVNFYRKNSNDFINKIINNENNKSWTFEGLIVRQADEIAQRHHDSEDGIIANLIDKKELINKFIEYFSKTKIYKEGEKYKKLIEELNENIDKEEYYLPILSRLIVDFLAMNLISNTKENFKHLLDKYNIKTEKDFYDNKLKIYNNKEDIFKIVDFNKNFSEREKDFKKYLKNRILNSFKAQSMDGKSNYIIKRLFKAYLSNPQQLPDKTIISFYNNYNENIFNNYINKKGELPSTPILVGNLRDELKTDHSKNYNNNEYKCSLLRTICDYISGMTDNFALNQYELLYGTKQRELREFNL
;
A
#
# COMPACT_ATOMS: atom_id res chain seq x y z
N MET A 1 25.27 27.32 -10.78
CA MET A 1 23.91 26.90 -10.48
C MET A 1 23.92 25.39 -10.36
N GLY A 2 23.62 24.86 -9.18
CA GLY A 2 23.61 23.43 -8.92
C GLY A 2 22.45 22.73 -9.63
N SER A 3 22.50 21.41 -9.74
CA SER A 3 21.46 20.62 -10.45
C SER A 3 20.05 20.77 -9.82
N LYS A 4 19.95 21.18 -8.56
CA LYS A 4 18.67 21.42 -7.86
C LYS A 4 17.81 22.47 -8.57
N ASP A 5 18.37 23.64 -8.85
CA ASP A 5 17.60 24.78 -9.37
C ASP A 5 16.96 24.53 -10.73
N LYS A 6 17.54 23.60 -11.53
CA LYS A 6 17.06 23.34 -12.89
C LYS A 6 15.84 22.44 -12.97
N PHE A 7 15.62 21.55 -12.00
CA PHE A 7 14.53 20.56 -12.02
C PHE A 7 13.40 20.91 -11.05
N GLU A 8 13.57 21.95 -10.22
CA GLU A 8 12.53 22.47 -9.33
C GLU A 8 11.25 22.86 -10.08
N ILE A 9 11.35 23.21 -11.36
CA ILE A 9 10.20 23.50 -12.23
C ILE A 9 9.23 22.32 -12.38
N PHE A 10 9.64 21.11 -12.02
CA PHE A 10 8.81 19.90 -12.01
C PHE A 10 8.11 19.62 -10.68
N ARG A 11 8.41 20.44 -9.67
CA ARG A 11 7.85 20.33 -8.33
C ARG A 11 6.33 20.44 -8.35
N ALA A 12 5.67 19.62 -7.54
CA ALA A 12 4.23 19.72 -7.34
C ALA A 12 3.88 21.03 -6.62
N ILE A 13 2.90 21.78 -7.18
CA ILE A 13 2.45 23.06 -6.63
C ILE A 13 1.26 22.83 -5.69
N ASP A 14 1.43 23.16 -4.41
CA ASP A 14 0.40 23.04 -3.37
C ASP A 14 -0.88 23.83 -3.72
N GLY A 15 -0.75 25.05 -4.25
CA GLY A 15 -1.86 25.93 -4.56
C GLY A 15 -2.88 25.39 -5.57
N ILE A 16 -2.46 24.48 -6.48
CA ILE A 16 -3.34 23.88 -7.48
C ILE A 16 -3.82 22.47 -7.10
N ALA A 17 -3.29 21.90 -6.02
CA ALA A 17 -3.74 20.63 -5.48
C ALA A 17 -5.17 20.75 -4.92
N LYS A 18 -6.04 19.79 -5.26
CA LYS A 18 -7.47 19.80 -4.90
C LYS A 18 -7.78 18.73 -3.86
N ARG A 19 -8.74 19.02 -3.00
CA ARG A 19 -9.37 18.09 -2.06
C ARG A 19 -10.79 17.73 -2.53
N ASN A 20 -11.30 16.61 -2.04
CA ASN A 20 -12.71 16.25 -2.31
C ASN A 20 -13.68 17.24 -1.67
N ASP A 21 -13.43 17.62 -0.43
CA ASP A 21 -14.16 18.67 0.26
C ASP A 21 -13.32 19.95 0.29
N GLU A 22 -13.72 20.91 -0.55
CA GLU A 22 -13.05 22.21 -0.69
C GLU A 22 -13.49 23.23 0.37
N LYS A 23 -14.53 22.91 1.18
CA LYS A 23 -15.00 23.81 2.26
C LYS A 23 -14.06 23.85 3.45
N GLU A 24 -13.11 22.95 3.51
CA GLU A 24 -12.12 22.94 4.57
C GLU A 24 -11.19 24.17 4.44
N PRO A 25 -11.08 25.03 5.46
CA PRO A 25 -10.26 26.24 5.38
C PRO A 25 -8.77 25.89 5.21
N GLU A 26 -8.06 26.77 4.52
CA GLU A 26 -6.60 26.68 4.46
C GLU A 26 -6.00 26.87 5.86
N HIS A 27 -4.84 26.26 6.09
CA HIS A 27 -4.15 26.36 7.37
C HIS A 27 -3.19 27.54 7.34
N GLU A 28 -3.07 28.25 8.46
CA GLU A 28 -2.30 29.49 8.58
C GLU A 28 -0.82 29.36 8.17
N PHE A 29 -0.17 28.21 8.50
CA PHE A 29 1.25 28.01 8.25
C PHE A 29 1.63 26.65 7.64
N ARG A 30 0.69 25.69 7.53
CA ARG A 30 0.96 24.38 6.91
C ARG A 30 0.43 24.32 5.49
N SER A 31 1.27 23.84 4.56
CA SER A 31 0.86 23.51 3.20
C SER A 31 -0.19 22.39 3.16
N LYS A 32 -0.89 22.21 2.04
CA LYS A 32 -1.83 21.11 1.86
C LYS A 32 -1.12 19.75 1.97
N PHE A 33 0.12 19.65 1.48
CA PHE A 33 0.89 18.41 1.51
C PHE A 33 1.39 18.08 2.92
N GLU A 34 1.83 19.05 3.70
CA GLU A 34 2.15 18.84 5.12
C GLU A 34 0.92 18.39 5.92
N ARG A 35 -0.25 18.95 5.62
CA ARG A 35 -1.50 18.50 6.23
C ARG A 35 -1.86 17.06 5.82
N ASP A 36 -1.61 16.66 4.58
CA ASP A 36 -1.82 15.30 4.12
C ASP A 36 -0.91 14.31 4.85
N ARG A 37 0.38 14.63 4.94
CA ARG A 37 1.36 13.85 5.71
C ARG A 37 0.90 13.65 7.16
N ASP A 38 0.56 14.73 7.83
CA ASP A 38 0.13 14.70 9.24
C ASP A 38 -1.14 13.87 9.42
N ARG A 39 -2.12 13.98 8.51
CA ARG A 39 -3.37 13.20 8.54
C ARG A 39 -3.12 11.71 8.42
N ILE A 40 -2.23 11.32 7.52
CA ILE A 40 -1.83 9.93 7.33
C ILE A 40 -1.12 9.42 8.58
N LEU A 41 -0.11 10.15 9.06
CA LEU A 41 0.70 9.79 10.23
C LEU A 41 -0.14 9.58 11.50
N TYR A 42 -1.15 10.43 11.73
CA TYR A 42 -2.03 10.32 12.90
C TYR A 42 -3.21 9.35 12.71
N SER A 43 -3.36 8.70 11.54
CA SER A 43 -4.44 7.75 11.31
C SER A 43 -4.24 6.44 12.10
N LYS A 44 -5.34 5.75 12.39
CA LYS A 44 -5.28 4.43 13.01
C LYS A 44 -4.71 3.39 12.05
N ALA A 45 -4.99 3.55 10.76
CA ALA A 45 -4.51 2.66 9.72
C ALA A 45 -2.98 2.68 9.62
N PHE A 46 -2.35 3.87 9.68
CA PHE A 46 -0.90 3.99 9.70
C PHE A 46 -0.27 3.28 10.92
N ARG A 47 -0.84 3.49 12.11
CA ARG A 47 -0.35 2.81 13.33
C ARG A 47 -0.40 1.29 13.24
N ARG A 48 -1.41 0.73 12.53
CA ARG A 48 -1.52 -0.73 12.34
C ARG A 48 -0.40 -1.33 11.49
N LEU A 49 0.34 -0.53 10.71
CA LEU A 49 1.50 -1.00 9.94
C LEU A 49 2.59 -1.60 10.84
N SER A 50 2.70 -1.17 12.10
CA SER A 50 3.64 -1.74 13.08
C SER A 50 3.38 -3.22 13.41
N GLY A 51 2.15 -3.69 13.21
CA GLY A 51 1.76 -5.09 13.46
C GLY A 51 1.46 -5.89 12.21
N LYS A 52 1.86 -5.41 11.02
CA LYS A 52 1.74 -6.11 9.73
C LYS A 52 3.10 -6.55 9.21
N THR A 53 3.17 -7.78 8.76
CA THR A 53 4.39 -8.39 8.19
C THR A 53 4.77 -7.75 6.86
N GLN A 54 6.10 -7.61 6.64
CA GLN A 54 6.64 -7.33 5.30
C GLN A 54 6.87 -8.64 4.52
N ILE A 55 7.68 -9.55 5.06
CA ILE A 55 8.01 -10.85 4.43
C ILE A 55 7.70 -12.01 5.37
N PHE A 56 8.24 -11.99 6.61
CA PHE A 56 8.08 -13.04 7.61
C PHE A 56 7.17 -12.60 8.74
N VAL A 57 6.22 -13.46 9.17
CA VAL A 57 5.28 -13.11 10.26
C VAL A 57 6.03 -12.75 11.53
N THR A 58 5.72 -11.58 12.07
CA THR A 58 6.28 -11.05 13.32
C THR A 58 5.91 -11.97 14.50
N GLY A 59 6.86 -12.24 15.38
CA GLY A 59 6.59 -12.96 16.64
C GLY A 59 7.59 -14.05 17.02
N HIS A 60 8.59 -14.34 16.20
CA HIS A 60 9.65 -15.29 16.55
C HIS A 60 11.03 -14.67 16.71
N GLU A 61 11.26 -13.45 16.22
CA GLU A 61 12.53 -12.75 16.33
C GLU A 61 12.27 -11.23 16.42
N ASP A 62 12.92 -10.53 17.36
CA ASP A 62 12.74 -9.10 17.63
C ASP A 62 13.18 -8.19 16.47
N HIS A 63 14.00 -8.69 15.55
CA HIS A 63 14.57 -7.94 14.45
C HIS A 63 13.80 -8.05 13.13
N ILE A 64 12.63 -8.71 13.13
CA ILE A 64 11.83 -8.88 11.91
C ILE A 64 11.20 -7.53 11.52
N ARG A 65 11.41 -7.17 10.25
CA ARG A 65 10.93 -5.91 9.67
C ARG A 65 9.41 -5.89 9.54
N THR A 66 8.80 -4.84 10.07
CA THR A 66 7.36 -4.57 9.91
C THR A 66 7.11 -3.66 8.70
N ARG A 67 5.84 -3.56 8.25
CA ARG A 67 5.48 -2.60 7.22
C ARG A 67 5.72 -1.15 7.64
N LEU A 68 5.65 -0.84 8.92
CA LEU A 68 5.96 0.50 9.40
C LEU A 68 7.44 0.86 9.18
N THR A 69 8.37 -0.04 9.52
CA THR A 69 9.81 0.20 9.31
C THR A 69 10.14 0.29 7.83
N HIS A 70 9.57 -0.60 6.99
CA HIS A 70 9.64 -0.49 5.54
C HIS A 70 9.16 0.87 5.02
N THR A 71 7.97 1.31 5.44
CA THR A 71 7.39 2.59 5.04
C THR A 71 8.30 3.78 5.38
N LEU A 72 8.96 3.75 6.54
CA LEU A 72 9.92 4.80 6.94
C LEU A 72 11.19 4.78 6.07
N GLU A 73 11.70 3.61 5.72
CA GLU A 73 12.86 3.48 4.82
C GLU A 73 12.52 3.94 3.39
N VAL A 74 11.33 3.59 2.87
CA VAL A 74 10.83 4.12 1.59
C VAL A 74 10.76 5.64 1.63
N SER A 75 10.24 6.21 2.71
CA SER A 75 10.14 7.67 2.90
C SER A 75 11.53 8.32 2.90
N GLN A 76 12.49 7.74 3.59
CA GLN A 76 13.85 8.25 3.63
C GLN A 76 14.54 8.23 2.26
N ILE A 77 14.44 7.12 1.52
CA ILE A 77 15.01 6.99 0.18
C ILE A 77 14.34 7.98 -0.78
N ALA A 78 12.99 8.01 -0.78
CA ALA A 78 12.22 8.87 -1.66
C ALA A 78 12.50 10.36 -1.44
N THR A 79 12.52 10.83 -0.19
CA THR A 79 12.79 12.22 0.15
C THR A 79 14.23 12.63 -0.18
N THR A 80 15.19 11.73 -0.04
CA THR A 80 16.58 11.97 -0.46
C THR A 80 16.65 12.20 -1.99
N ILE A 81 15.99 11.36 -2.78
CA ILE A 81 15.95 11.50 -4.25
C ILE A 81 15.16 12.76 -4.66
N ALA A 82 13.99 12.99 -4.04
CA ALA A 82 13.18 14.18 -4.30
C ALA A 82 13.95 15.48 -4.00
N SER A 83 14.67 15.52 -2.87
CA SER A 83 15.54 16.66 -2.49
C SER A 83 16.65 16.91 -3.52
N TYR A 84 17.23 15.86 -4.09
CA TYR A 84 18.24 16.01 -5.13
C TYR A 84 17.70 16.74 -6.37
N PHE A 85 16.43 16.52 -6.73
CA PHE A 85 15.76 17.15 -7.86
C PHE A 85 15.03 18.46 -7.51
N GLY A 86 14.99 18.89 -6.25
CA GLY A 86 14.25 20.09 -5.83
C GLY A 86 12.73 19.92 -5.80
N LEU A 87 12.24 18.68 -5.71
CA LEU A 87 10.81 18.35 -5.66
C LEU A 87 10.22 18.53 -4.25
N ASP A 88 8.90 18.42 -4.11
CA ASP A 88 8.22 18.65 -2.84
C ASP A 88 8.41 17.50 -1.86
N ILE A 89 9.06 17.80 -0.74
CA ILE A 89 9.38 16.80 0.28
C ILE A 89 8.15 16.39 1.07
N ALA A 90 7.26 17.32 1.41
CA ALA A 90 6.06 17.00 2.20
C ALA A 90 5.09 16.12 1.42
N LEU A 91 4.92 16.36 0.12
CA LEU A 91 4.15 15.47 -0.76
C LEU A 91 4.81 14.10 -0.87
N THR A 92 6.13 14.03 -1.05
CA THR A 92 6.87 12.77 -1.13
C THR A 92 6.72 11.96 0.15
N GLU A 93 6.84 12.58 1.32
CA GLU A 93 6.58 11.95 2.61
C GLU A 93 5.13 11.47 2.72
N ALA A 94 4.15 12.31 2.39
CA ALA A 94 2.73 11.95 2.48
C ALA A 94 2.40 10.72 1.64
N ILE A 95 2.91 10.64 0.40
CA ILE A 95 2.71 9.49 -0.49
C ILE A 95 3.40 8.25 0.11
N SER A 96 4.66 8.39 0.55
CA SER A 96 5.43 7.29 1.13
C SER A 96 4.76 6.72 2.38
N LEU A 97 4.29 7.56 3.31
CA LEU A 97 3.61 7.11 4.52
C LEU A 97 2.26 6.43 4.24
N GLY A 98 1.61 6.80 3.14
CA GLY A 98 0.28 6.30 2.78
C GLY A 98 0.25 5.07 1.88
N HIS A 99 1.35 4.73 1.19
CA HIS A 99 1.33 3.77 0.09
C HIS A 99 0.84 2.37 0.50
N ASP A 100 1.27 1.87 1.65
CA ASP A 100 1.04 0.49 2.12
C ASP A 100 -0.11 0.33 3.13
N ILE A 101 -0.86 1.40 3.42
CA ILE A 101 -1.94 1.39 4.44
C ILE A 101 -3.02 0.34 4.17
N GLY A 102 -3.30 0.05 2.91
CA GLY A 102 -4.33 -0.92 2.49
C GLY A 102 -3.91 -2.37 2.50
N HIS A 103 -2.67 -2.69 2.86
CA HIS A 103 -2.23 -4.08 2.94
C HIS A 103 -2.98 -4.88 4.01
N THR A 104 -3.12 -6.17 3.73
CA THR A 104 -3.78 -7.17 4.58
C THR A 104 -2.83 -7.69 5.67
N PRO A 105 -3.34 -8.36 6.71
CA PRO A 105 -2.48 -9.22 7.51
C PRO A 105 -1.81 -10.28 6.62
N PHE A 106 -0.62 -10.72 7.02
CA PHE A 106 0.19 -11.73 6.35
C PHE A 106 0.65 -11.34 4.93
N GLY A 107 0.80 -10.05 4.68
CA GLY A 107 1.43 -9.50 3.47
C GLY A 107 0.73 -9.87 2.16
N HIS A 108 1.53 -10.23 1.15
CA HIS A 108 1.02 -10.52 -0.19
C HIS A 108 0.12 -11.77 -0.27
N GLU A 109 0.35 -12.78 0.57
CA GLU A 109 -0.50 -13.97 0.59
C GLU A 109 -1.91 -13.63 1.09
N GLY A 110 -2.02 -12.82 2.14
CA GLY A 110 -3.32 -12.33 2.61
C GLY A 110 -4.07 -11.52 1.54
N GLU A 111 -3.35 -10.68 0.80
CA GLU A 111 -3.89 -9.92 -0.32
C GLU A 111 -4.41 -10.85 -1.44
N ARG A 112 -3.62 -11.85 -1.82
CA ARG A 112 -3.97 -12.82 -2.85
C ARG A 112 -5.25 -13.58 -2.50
N ILE A 113 -5.37 -14.02 -1.25
CA ILE A 113 -6.54 -14.78 -0.80
C ILE A 113 -7.79 -13.92 -0.76
N LEU A 114 -7.72 -12.70 -0.19
CA LEU A 114 -8.87 -11.81 -0.23
C LEU A 114 -9.29 -11.49 -1.66
N ASN A 115 -8.33 -11.33 -2.58
CA ASN A 115 -8.65 -11.13 -3.97
C ASN A 115 -9.34 -12.35 -4.61
N PHE A 116 -8.92 -13.58 -4.32
CA PHE A 116 -9.58 -14.80 -4.79
C PHE A 116 -11.00 -14.91 -4.25
N ILE A 117 -11.20 -14.66 -2.96
CA ILE A 117 -12.54 -14.65 -2.35
C ILE A 117 -13.41 -13.58 -3.02
N MET A 118 -12.92 -12.36 -3.17
CA MET A 118 -13.67 -11.24 -3.74
C MET A 118 -13.85 -11.33 -5.26
N ASN A 119 -13.21 -12.27 -5.94
CA ASN A 119 -13.47 -12.61 -7.33
C ASN A 119 -14.38 -13.85 -7.49
N GLY A 120 -14.74 -14.52 -6.39
CA GLY A 120 -15.53 -15.75 -6.41
C GLY A 120 -14.75 -16.98 -6.88
N CYS A 121 -13.41 -16.95 -6.78
CA CYS A 121 -12.54 -18.08 -7.13
C CYS A 121 -12.41 -19.11 -6.00
N GLU A 122 -12.78 -18.73 -4.78
CA GLU A 122 -12.78 -19.60 -3.61
C GLU A 122 -14.20 -20.06 -3.31
N GLU A 123 -14.43 -21.36 -3.27
CA GLU A 123 -15.71 -21.93 -2.84
C GLU A 123 -15.90 -21.79 -1.34
N ILE A 124 -16.64 -20.78 -0.93
CA ILE A 124 -17.23 -20.75 0.40
C ILE A 124 -18.60 -21.45 0.26
N LYS A 125 -18.70 -22.70 0.72
CA LYS A 125 -19.85 -23.62 0.49
C LYS A 125 -21.24 -23.01 0.78
N GLU A 126 -21.30 -21.96 1.56
CA GLU A 126 -22.53 -21.26 1.97
C GLU A 126 -22.84 -20.07 1.04
N PHE A 127 -22.00 -19.84 0.03
CA PHE A 127 -22.14 -18.71 -0.88
C PHE A 127 -22.09 -19.18 -2.33
N ASN A 128 -23.21 -18.99 -3.05
CA ASN A 128 -23.18 -19.11 -4.50
C ASN A 128 -22.25 -18.04 -5.08
N ASN A 129 -21.22 -18.45 -5.82
CA ASN A 129 -20.11 -17.64 -6.34
C ASN A 129 -20.52 -16.53 -7.35
N ASN A 130 -21.78 -16.10 -7.35
CA ASN A 130 -22.29 -15.07 -8.25
C ASN A 130 -22.06 -13.66 -7.69
N ILE A 131 -20.77 -13.29 -7.49
CA ILE A 131 -20.43 -11.90 -7.26
C ILE A 131 -20.53 -11.17 -8.60
N PRO A 132 -21.35 -10.11 -8.73
CA PRO A 132 -21.41 -9.29 -9.93
C PRO A 132 -20.02 -8.78 -10.31
N VAL A 133 -19.75 -8.70 -11.63
CA VAL A 133 -18.41 -8.35 -12.13
C VAL A 133 -17.93 -7.00 -11.59
N GLU A 134 -18.86 -6.07 -11.41
CA GLU A 134 -18.61 -4.74 -10.86
C GLU A 134 -18.26 -4.71 -9.37
N GLU A 135 -18.60 -5.76 -8.61
CA GLU A 135 -18.32 -5.88 -7.19
C GLU A 135 -17.02 -6.66 -6.90
N LYS A 136 -16.38 -7.18 -7.96
CA LYS A 136 -15.20 -8.04 -7.84
C LYS A 136 -13.94 -7.28 -7.51
N GLY A 137 -13.08 -7.96 -6.74
CA GLY A 137 -11.66 -7.68 -6.61
C GLY A 137 -11.22 -7.09 -5.28
N PHE A 138 -9.94 -7.34 -5.01
CA PHE A 138 -9.19 -6.74 -3.92
C PHE A 138 -7.74 -6.49 -4.37
N LYS A 139 -7.19 -5.32 -4.04
CA LYS A 139 -5.77 -5.00 -4.18
C LYS A 139 -5.39 -3.90 -3.20
N HIS A 140 -4.20 -4.00 -2.58
CA HIS A 140 -3.81 -3.08 -1.50
C HIS A 140 -3.78 -1.61 -1.91
N ASN A 141 -3.32 -1.27 -3.14
CA ASN A 141 -3.34 0.11 -3.64
C ASN A 141 -4.75 0.73 -3.57
N TRP A 142 -5.72 0.00 -4.12
CA TRP A 142 -7.12 0.41 -4.12
C TRP A 142 -7.71 0.44 -2.71
N GLN A 143 -7.30 -0.52 -1.88
CA GLN A 143 -7.71 -0.55 -0.49
C GLN A 143 -7.09 0.60 0.32
N SER A 144 -5.84 1.01 0.03
CA SER A 144 -5.23 2.21 0.61
C SER A 144 -6.10 3.44 0.31
N LEU A 145 -6.52 3.60 -0.95
CA LEU A 145 -7.42 4.68 -1.32
C LEU A 145 -8.73 4.63 -0.53
N ARG A 146 -9.38 3.45 -0.48
CA ARG A 146 -10.64 3.25 0.26
C ARG A 146 -10.48 3.57 1.75
N VAL A 147 -9.42 3.09 2.38
CA VAL A 147 -9.13 3.38 3.79
C VAL A 147 -9.01 4.89 4.00
N LEU A 148 -8.23 5.57 3.18
CA LEU A 148 -7.91 6.99 3.34
C LEU A 148 -9.06 7.93 2.96
N THR A 149 -9.98 7.48 2.08
CA THR A 149 -11.08 8.32 1.58
C THR A 149 -12.45 7.99 2.19
N GLN A 150 -12.61 6.80 2.81
CA GLN A 150 -13.92 6.33 3.29
C GLN A 150 -13.88 5.74 4.70
N LEU A 151 -12.92 4.85 5.02
CA LEU A 151 -12.96 4.05 6.24
C LEU A 151 -12.33 4.75 7.46
N GLU A 152 -11.25 5.50 7.29
CA GLU A 152 -10.72 6.35 8.35
C GLU A 152 -11.64 7.55 8.53
N LYS A 153 -11.87 7.95 9.79
CA LYS A 153 -12.71 9.10 10.13
C LYS A 153 -11.89 10.13 10.88
N LYS A 154 -11.84 11.35 10.36
CA LYS A 154 -11.18 12.49 11.00
C LYS A 154 -12.17 13.57 11.41
N SER A 155 -13.25 13.72 10.68
CA SER A 155 -14.24 14.78 10.87
C SER A 155 -15.65 14.21 10.69
N GLU A 156 -16.65 14.86 11.26
CA GLU A 156 -18.06 14.62 10.98
C GLU A 156 -18.50 15.28 9.67
N LEU A 157 -17.71 16.25 9.17
CA LEU A 157 -18.04 17.03 7.99
C LEU A 157 -17.77 16.27 6.68
N TYR A 158 -16.85 15.29 6.68
CA TYR A 158 -16.47 14.54 5.49
C TYR A 158 -15.98 13.13 5.81
N ASN A 159 -16.13 12.23 4.85
CA ASN A 159 -15.60 10.89 4.94
C ASN A 159 -14.08 10.87 4.69
N GLY A 160 -13.38 9.94 5.34
CA GLY A 160 -11.95 9.76 5.16
C GLY A 160 -11.11 10.89 5.75
N LEU A 161 -9.91 11.05 5.20
CA LEU A 161 -8.91 12.04 5.63
C LEU A 161 -8.92 13.33 4.79
N ASN A 162 -9.72 13.42 3.75
CA ASN A 162 -9.80 14.55 2.81
C ASN A 162 -8.41 14.96 2.27
N LEU A 163 -7.66 13.99 1.73
CA LEU A 163 -6.32 14.19 1.15
C LEU A 163 -6.41 14.84 -0.24
N THR A 164 -5.30 15.43 -0.68
CA THR A 164 -5.20 16.02 -2.01
C THR A 164 -5.17 14.95 -3.11
N ASN A 165 -5.60 15.33 -4.31
CA ASN A 165 -5.56 14.50 -5.49
C ASN A 165 -4.14 14.02 -5.84
N TYR A 166 -3.09 14.81 -5.56
CA TYR A 166 -1.71 14.45 -5.80
C TYR A 166 -1.22 13.35 -4.87
N THR A 167 -1.52 13.47 -3.58
CA THR A 167 -1.23 12.44 -2.58
C THR A 167 -1.95 11.14 -2.90
N LEU A 168 -3.25 11.19 -3.21
CA LEU A 168 -4.05 10.01 -3.53
C LEU A 168 -3.60 9.33 -4.84
N TRP A 169 -3.23 10.12 -5.85
CA TRP A 169 -2.70 9.57 -7.10
C TRP A 169 -1.38 8.83 -6.88
N GLY A 170 -0.46 9.42 -6.12
CA GLY A 170 0.82 8.80 -5.78
C GLY A 170 0.63 7.50 -5.00
N ILE A 171 -0.23 7.50 -3.98
CA ILE A 171 -0.56 6.30 -3.20
C ILE A 171 -1.17 5.20 -4.09
N LEU A 172 -2.09 5.54 -4.98
CA LEU A 172 -2.71 4.57 -5.88
C LEU A 172 -1.68 3.95 -6.83
N ASN A 173 -0.78 4.75 -7.40
CA ASN A 173 0.10 4.36 -8.49
C ASN A 173 1.52 3.96 -8.06
N HIS A 174 1.78 3.77 -6.75
CA HIS A 174 3.10 3.34 -6.27
C HIS A 174 3.50 1.94 -6.79
N SER A 175 2.54 1.09 -7.11
CA SER A 175 2.76 -0.23 -7.69
C SER A 175 1.74 -0.54 -8.80
N LYS A 176 1.80 -1.74 -9.40
CA LYS A 176 0.85 -2.13 -10.46
C LYS A 176 -0.57 -2.25 -9.92
N LEU A 177 -1.54 -1.71 -10.66
CA LEU A 177 -2.94 -1.65 -10.26
C LEU A 177 -3.74 -2.93 -10.54
N GLU A 178 -3.24 -3.78 -11.42
CA GLU A 178 -3.91 -5.02 -11.84
C GLU A 178 -3.06 -6.23 -11.48
N TRP A 179 -3.72 -7.37 -11.31
CA TRP A 179 -3.05 -8.65 -11.13
C TRP A 179 -2.64 -9.21 -12.49
N GLU A 180 -1.38 -9.60 -12.62
CA GLU A 180 -0.86 -10.22 -13.85
C GLU A 180 -1.04 -11.72 -13.88
N GLU A 181 -1.33 -12.34 -12.73
CA GLU A 181 -1.38 -13.80 -12.56
C GLU A 181 -2.83 -14.28 -12.59
N CYS A 182 -3.12 -15.11 -13.51
CA CYS A 182 -4.18 -16.09 -13.74
C CYS A 182 -4.75 -15.97 -15.16
N GLU A 183 -5.06 -17.11 -15.78
CA GLU A 183 -5.73 -17.23 -17.09
C GLU A 183 -7.07 -16.48 -17.16
N ASN A 184 -7.71 -16.25 -16.00
CA ASN A 184 -8.82 -15.32 -15.81
C ASN A 184 -8.32 -14.06 -15.12
N LYS A 185 -8.05 -12.98 -15.84
CA LYS A 185 -7.66 -11.67 -15.30
C LYS A 185 -8.50 -11.32 -14.08
N LEU A 186 -7.92 -11.46 -12.90
CA LEU A 186 -8.57 -11.11 -11.64
C LEU A 186 -8.89 -9.61 -11.65
N LYS A 187 -10.16 -9.27 -11.41
CA LYS A 187 -10.66 -7.91 -11.57
C LYS A 187 -10.59 -7.15 -10.26
N VAL A 188 -10.54 -5.83 -10.36
CA VAL A 188 -10.59 -4.89 -9.23
C VAL A 188 -11.67 -3.82 -9.45
N ASN A 189 -12.75 -4.22 -10.10
CA ASN A 189 -13.81 -3.33 -10.58
C ASN A 189 -14.56 -2.63 -9.45
N PHE A 190 -14.71 -3.27 -8.28
CA PHE A 190 -15.42 -2.69 -7.13
C PHE A 190 -14.97 -1.26 -6.82
N TYR A 191 -13.68 -1.04 -6.76
CA TYR A 191 -13.14 0.26 -6.40
C TYR A 191 -13.43 1.34 -7.43
N ARG A 192 -13.51 0.97 -8.72
CA ARG A 192 -13.85 1.89 -9.81
C ARG A 192 -15.33 2.27 -9.78
N LYS A 193 -16.24 1.30 -9.55
CA LYS A 193 -17.67 1.54 -9.47
C LYS A 193 -18.07 2.39 -8.26
N ASN A 194 -17.46 2.11 -7.10
CA ASN A 194 -17.85 2.71 -5.82
C ASN A 194 -17.03 3.95 -5.45
N SER A 195 -16.31 4.53 -6.40
CA SER A 195 -15.58 5.79 -6.23
C SER A 195 -16.51 6.98 -6.50
N ASN A 196 -16.37 8.04 -5.70
CA ASN A 196 -17.04 9.31 -5.99
C ASN A 196 -16.39 10.02 -7.20
N ASP A 197 -17.02 11.08 -7.70
CA ASP A 197 -16.52 11.82 -8.87
C ASP A 197 -15.08 12.33 -8.72
N PHE A 198 -14.70 12.75 -7.53
CA PHE A 198 -13.33 13.21 -7.26
C PHE A 198 -12.34 12.06 -7.42
N ILE A 199 -12.61 10.91 -6.83
CA ILE A 199 -11.77 9.71 -6.96
C ILE A 199 -11.78 9.18 -8.39
N ASN A 200 -12.94 9.17 -9.06
CA ASN A 200 -13.04 8.78 -10.46
C ASN A 200 -12.16 9.64 -11.38
N LYS A 201 -12.09 10.95 -11.14
CA LYS A 201 -11.17 11.85 -11.87
C LYS A 201 -9.70 11.51 -11.64
N ILE A 202 -9.34 11.06 -10.43
CA ILE A 202 -7.97 10.59 -10.12
C ILE A 202 -7.69 9.27 -10.81
N ILE A 203 -8.62 8.30 -10.72
CA ILE A 203 -8.49 6.95 -11.27
C ILE A 203 -8.43 6.98 -12.80
N ASN A 204 -9.39 7.65 -13.42
CA ASN A 204 -9.50 7.75 -14.87
C ASN A 204 -8.51 8.78 -15.44
N ASN A 205 -7.79 9.44 -14.54
CA ASN A 205 -6.83 10.47 -14.87
C ASN A 205 -7.41 11.55 -15.80
N GLU A 206 -8.68 11.91 -15.56
CA GLU A 206 -9.39 12.93 -16.33
C GLU A 206 -8.59 14.22 -16.32
N ASN A 207 -8.28 14.70 -17.53
CA ASN A 207 -7.32 15.79 -17.78
C ASN A 207 -5.88 15.53 -17.29
N ASN A 208 -5.53 14.31 -16.88
CA ASN A 208 -4.17 13.84 -16.56
C ASN A 208 -3.35 14.82 -15.69
N LYS A 209 -3.99 15.45 -14.71
CA LYS A 209 -3.39 16.53 -13.91
C LYS A 209 -2.92 16.08 -12.51
N SER A 210 -3.35 14.88 -12.06
CA SER A 210 -3.04 14.42 -10.70
C SER A 210 -1.69 13.72 -10.55
N TRP A 211 -1.05 13.29 -11.64
CA TRP A 211 0.26 12.64 -11.56
C TRP A 211 1.37 13.63 -11.18
N THR A 212 2.37 13.15 -10.46
CA THR A 212 3.51 13.96 -10.00
C THR A 212 4.81 13.15 -10.07
N PHE A 213 5.94 13.84 -10.17
CA PHE A 213 7.25 13.18 -10.12
C PHE A 213 7.57 12.67 -8.71
N GLU A 214 7.05 13.32 -7.67
CA GLU A 214 7.11 12.85 -6.29
C GLU A 214 6.50 11.45 -6.17
N GLY A 215 5.31 11.23 -6.74
CA GLY A 215 4.66 9.91 -6.76
C GLY A 215 5.45 8.86 -7.53
N LEU A 216 6.06 9.23 -8.66
CA LEU A 216 6.93 8.33 -9.43
C LEU A 216 8.23 7.98 -8.70
N ILE A 217 8.80 8.92 -7.93
CA ILE A 217 9.98 8.67 -7.09
C ILE A 217 9.64 7.70 -5.96
N VAL A 218 8.50 7.88 -5.27
CA VAL A 218 8.07 6.96 -4.22
C VAL A 218 7.92 5.53 -4.75
N ARG A 219 7.35 5.37 -5.95
CA ARG A 219 7.24 4.06 -6.61
C ARG A 219 8.59 3.36 -6.77
N GLN A 220 9.63 4.09 -7.17
CA GLN A 220 10.97 3.51 -7.35
C GLN A 220 11.70 3.33 -6.02
N ALA A 221 11.47 4.22 -5.06
CA ALA A 221 12.03 4.10 -3.72
C ALA A 221 11.52 2.85 -2.98
N ASP A 222 10.24 2.50 -3.18
CA ASP A 222 9.65 1.25 -2.68
C ASP A 222 10.38 0.02 -3.24
N GLU A 223 10.63 -0.02 -4.57
CA GLU A 223 11.40 -1.10 -5.20
C GLU A 223 12.85 -1.16 -4.67
N ILE A 224 13.51 -0.02 -4.45
CA ILE A 224 14.87 0.02 -3.88
C ILE A 224 14.88 -0.50 -2.45
N ALA A 225 13.96 -0.04 -1.59
CA ALA A 225 13.82 -0.50 -0.23
C ALA A 225 13.57 -2.02 -0.19
N GLN A 226 12.71 -2.54 -1.06
CA GLN A 226 12.43 -3.97 -1.14
C GLN A 226 13.68 -4.78 -1.50
N ARG A 227 14.56 -4.31 -2.42
CA ARG A 227 15.83 -5.01 -2.74
C ARG A 227 16.76 -5.10 -1.56
N HIS A 228 16.86 -3.99 -0.81
CA HIS A 228 17.63 -3.96 0.43
C HIS A 228 17.07 -4.97 1.43
N HIS A 229 15.75 -4.94 1.69
CA HIS A 229 15.09 -5.82 2.64
C HIS A 229 15.23 -7.29 2.27
N ASP A 230 14.95 -7.65 1.01
CA ASP A 230 15.09 -9.02 0.53
C ASP A 230 16.51 -9.55 0.72
N SER A 231 17.53 -8.69 0.54
CA SER A 231 18.92 -9.08 0.70
C SER A 231 19.30 -9.29 2.18
N GLU A 232 18.89 -8.38 3.04
CA GLU A 232 19.20 -8.42 4.48
C GLU A 232 18.42 -9.55 5.18
N ASP A 233 17.10 -9.61 4.98
CA ASP A 233 16.23 -10.62 5.57
C ASP A 233 16.58 -12.03 5.08
N GLY A 234 17.01 -12.15 3.81
CA GLY A 234 17.50 -13.42 3.25
C GLY A 234 18.75 -13.94 3.93
N ILE A 235 19.66 -13.05 4.34
CA ILE A 235 20.87 -13.40 5.10
C ILE A 235 20.51 -13.76 6.54
N ILE A 236 19.76 -12.91 7.24
CA ILE A 236 19.34 -13.12 8.63
C ILE A 236 18.57 -14.46 8.76
N ALA A 237 17.70 -14.76 7.80
CA ALA A 237 16.96 -16.02 7.78
C ALA A 237 17.80 -17.25 7.33
N ASN A 238 19.11 -17.09 7.04
CA ASN A 238 20.01 -18.12 6.48
C ASN A 238 19.50 -18.74 5.15
N LEU A 239 18.79 -17.96 4.33
CA LEU A 239 18.30 -18.37 3.02
C LEU A 239 19.25 -17.97 1.88
N ILE A 240 20.10 -16.99 2.13
CA ILE A 240 21.08 -16.47 1.18
C ILE A 240 22.47 -16.48 1.85
N ASP A 241 23.44 -17.11 1.18
CA ASP A 241 24.83 -17.06 1.62
C ASP A 241 25.46 -15.69 1.32
N LYS A 242 26.24 -15.15 2.26
CA LYS A 242 26.86 -13.82 2.17
C LYS A 242 27.80 -13.69 0.97
N LYS A 243 28.64 -14.71 0.70
CA LYS A 243 29.56 -14.73 -0.45
C LYS A 243 28.80 -14.87 -1.75
N GLU A 244 27.78 -15.73 -1.79
CA GLU A 244 26.92 -15.89 -2.96
C GLU A 244 26.26 -14.57 -3.34
N LEU A 245 25.70 -13.82 -2.37
CA LEU A 245 25.07 -12.52 -2.61
C LEU A 245 26.04 -11.51 -3.22
N ILE A 246 27.25 -11.37 -2.67
CA ILE A 246 28.28 -10.48 -3.20
C ILE A 246 28.63 -10.87 -4.64
N ASN A 247 28.85 -12.16 -4.90
CA ASN A 247 29.18 -12.66 -6.23
C ASN A 247 28.06 -12.39 -7.24
N LYS A 248 26.80 -12.57 -6.84
CA LYS A 248 25.62 -12.24 -7.67
C LYS A 248 25.51 -10.74 -7.93
N PHE A 249 25.73 -9.91 -6.92
CA PHE A 249 25.76 -8.46 -7.10
C PHE A 249 26.82 -8.06 -8.15
N ILE A 250 28.05 -8.59 -8.05
CA ILE A 250 29.13 -8.34 -9.02
C ILE A 250 28.75 -8.86 -10.40
N GLU A 251 28.24 -10.08 -10.51
CA GLU A 251 27.80 -10.71 -11.77
C GLU A 251 26.82 -9.83 -12.52
N TYR A 252 25.78 -9.33 -11.84
CA TYR A 252 24.75 -8.52 -12.47
C TYR A 252 25.20 -7.09 -12.75
N PHE A 253 25.96 -6.46 -11.87
CA PHE A 253 26.17 -5.01 -11.92
C PHE A 253 27.58 -4.53 -12.30
N SER A 254 28.59 -5.38 -12.32
CA SER A 254 29.98 -4.97 -12.61
C SER A 254 30.18 -4.35 -14.00
N LYS A 255 29.30 -4.66 -14.95
CA LYS A 255 29.35 -4.11 -16.32
C LYS A 255 28.63 -2.76 -16.47
N THR A 256 27.93 -2.28 -15.44
CA THR A 256 27.23 -1.00 -15.47
C THR A 256 28.19 0.18 -15.39
N LYS A 257 27.79 1.33 -15.96
CA LYS A 257 28.63 2.53 -15.97
C LYS A 257 28.99 2.99 -14.57
N ILE A 258 27.99 3.10 -13.69
CA ILE A 258 28.16 3.59 -12.31
C ILE A 258 29.07 2.68 -11.49
N TYR A 259 29.01 1.37 -11.69
CA TYR A 259 29.94 0.46 -11.03
C TYR A 259 31.37 0.63 -11.51
N LYS A 260 31.57 0.76 -12.84
CA LYS A 260 32.89 0.91 -13.44
C LYS A 260 33.60 2.21 -13.03
N GLU A 261 32.84 3.31 -13.03
CA GLU A 261 33.34 4.65 -12.70
C GLU A 261 33.36 4.91 -11.19
N GLY A 262 32.61 4.14 -10.38
CA GLY A 262 32.45 4.33 -8.95
C GLY A 262 33.42 3.51 -8.11
N GLU A 263 34.64 4.01 -7.86
CA GLU A 263 35.65 3.38 -7.01
C GLU A 263 35.09 3.01 -5.62
N LYS A 264 34.13 3.81 -5.11
CA LYS A 264 33.48 3.58 -3.81
C LYS A 264 32.76 2.22 -3.73
N TYR A 265 32.18 1.72 -4.82
CA TYR A 265 31.47 0.44 -4.80
C TYR A 265 32.41 -0.76 -4.73
N LYS A 266 33.59 -0.66 -5.36
CA LYS A 266 34.63 -1.67 -5.23
C LYS A 266 35.15 -1.75 -3.79
N LYS A 267 35.41 -0.58 -3.18
CA LYS A 267 35.81 -0.49 -1.77
C LYS A 267 34.75 -1.07 -0.81
N LEU A 268 33.46 -0.78 -1.06
CA LEU A 268 32.40 -1.38 -0.26
C LEU A 268 32.34 -2.91 -0.38
N ILE A 269 32.62 -3.45 -1.56
CA ILE A 269 32.70 -4.91 -1.75
C ILE A 269 33.92 -5.51 -1.06
N GLU A 270 35.07 -4.84 -1.10
CA GLU A 270 36.26 -5.23 -0.33
C GLU A 270 35.93 -5.22 1.16
N GLU A 271 35.34 -4.15 1.69
CA GLU A 271 34.91 -4.00 3.08
C GLU A 271 33.92 -5.10 3.51
N LEU A 272 32.97 -5.49 2.63
CA LEU A 272 32.05 -6.60 2.86
C LEU A 272 32.78 -7.95 2.99
N ASN A 273 33.77 -8.21 2.12
CA ASN A 273 34.54 -9.45 2.16
C ASN A 273 35.42 -9.53 3.43
N GLU A 274 35.98 -8.42 3.87
CA GLU A 274 36.78 -8.34 5.12
C GLU A 274 35.92 -8.55 6.37
N ASN A 275 34.65 -8.20 6.34
CA ASN A 275 33.72 -8.29 7.47
C ASN A 275 32.71 -9.43 7.36
N ILE A 276 32.96 -10.42 6.51
CA ILE A 276 31.97 -11.44 6.15
C ILE A 276 31.49 -12.27 7.36
N ASP A 277 32.38 -12.50 8.32
CA ASP A 277 32.08 -13.24 9.54
C ASP A 277 31.60 -12.35 10.70
N LYS A 278 31.53 -11.02 10.48
CA LYS A 278 31.11 -10.03 11.48
C LYS A 278 29.76 -9.40 11.04
N GLU A 279 28.69 -10.03 11.44
CA GLU A 279 27.34 -9.64 10.99
C GLU A 279 26.99 -8.20 11.37
N GLU A 280 27.41 -7.73 12.53
CA GLU A 280 27.22 -6.36 13.02
C GLU A 280 27.79 -5.28 12.10
N TYR A 281 28.86 -5.58 11.34
CA TYR A 281 29.44 -4.67 10.35
C TYR A 281 28.96 -4.99 8.93
N TYR A 282 28.75 -6.28 8.62
CA TYR A 282 28.37 -6.72 7.28
C TYR A 282 27.03 -6.15 6.83
N LEU A 283 25.98 -6.25 7.64
CA LEU A 283 24.64 -5.81 7.27
C LEU A 283 24.57 -4.30 6.99
N PRO A 284 25.11 -3.39 7.83
CA PRO A 284 25.15 -1.95 7.51
C PRO A 284 25.92 -1.60 6.24
N ILE A 285 27.01 -2.31 5.93
CA ILE A 285 27.78 -2.11 4.70
C ILE A 285 26.97 -2.56 3.49
N LEU A 286 26.30 -3.71 3.59
CA LEU A 286 25.43 -4.25 2.55
C LEU A 286 24.27 -3.27 2.23
N SER A 287 23.62 -2.76 3.27
CA SER A 287 22.56 -1.76 3.16
C SER A 287 23.02 -0.53 2.39
N ARG A 288 24.18 0.01 2.80
CA ARG A 288 24.80 1.16 2.14
C ARG A 288 25.16 0.87 0.69
N LEU A 289 25.68 -0.33 0.37
CA LEU A 289 25.98 -0.73 -1.00
C LEU A 289 24.73 -0.77 -1.86
N ILE A 290 23.69 -1.49 -1.45
CA ILE A 290 22.50 -1.73 -2.25
C ILE A 290 21.71 -0.44 -2.46
N VAL A 291 21.39 0.27 -1.38
CA VAL A 291 20.56 1.48 -1.45
C VAL A 291 21.25 2.58 -2.24
N ASP A 292 22.50 2.90 -1.93
CA ASP A 292 23.23 3.96 -2.63
C ASP A 292 23.47 3.61 -4.10
N PHE A 293 23.81 2.36 -4.41
CA PHE A 293 24.04 1.95 -5.79
C PHE A 293 22.79 2.03 -6.66
N LEU A 294 21.66 1.55 -6.16
CA LEU A 294 20.38 1.60 -6.87
C LEU A 294 19.88 3.05 -7.00
N ALA A 295 19.92 3.83 -5.91
CA ALA A 295 19.52 5.23 -5.93
C ALA A 295 20.35 6.06 -6.92
N MET A 296 21.67 5.88 -6.97
CA MET A 296 22.55 6.59 -7.92
C MET A 296 22.25 6.22 -9.37
N ASN A 297 21.93 4.95 -9.67
CA ASN A 297 21.53 4.54 -11.03
C ASN A 297 20.19 5.16 -11.41
N LEU A 298 19.22 5.19 -10.49
CA LEU A 298 17.93 5.84 -10.72
C LEU A 298 18.08 7.35 -10.95
N ILE A 299 18.82 8.05 -10.09
CA ILE A 299 19.08 9.49 -10.19
C ILE A 299 19.76 9.83 -11.52
N SER A 300 20.79 9.05 -11.91
CA SER A 300 21.52 9.30 -13.16
C SER A 300 20.60 9.24 -14.38
N ASN A 301 19.78 8.21 -14.50
CA ASN A 301 18.86 8.05 -15.63
C ASN A 301 17.71 9.07 -15.58
N THR A 302 17.11 9.29 -14.42
CA THR A 302 16.04 10.30 -14.25
C THR A 302 16.51 11.69 -14.63
N LYS A 303 17.76 12.04 -14.28
CA LYS A 303 18.37 13.32 -14.67
C LYS A 303 18.46 13.48 -16.19
N GLU A 304 18.81 12.44 -16.92
CA GLU A 304 18.85 12.45 -18.37
C GLU A 304 17.44 12.59 -18.97
N ASN A 305 16.47 11.85 -18.43
CA ASN A 305 15.08 11.93 -18.85
C ASN A 305 14.46 13.31 -18.57
N PHE A 306 14.76 13.92 -17.43
CA PHE A 306 14.31 15.28 -17.12
C PHE A 306 14.87 16.32 -18.09
N LYS A 307 16.17 16.23 -18.45
CA LYS A 307 16.75 17.10 -19.49
C LYS A 307 16.03 16.91 -20.81
N HIS A 308 15.81 15.65 -21.22
CA HIS A 308 15.09 15.36 -22.46
C HIS A 308 13.67 15.95 -22.46
N LEU A 309 12.94 15.91 -21.33
CA LEU A 309 11.61 16.53 -21.21
C LEU A 309 11.69 18.05 -21.37
N LEU A 310 12.66 18.71 -20.71
CA LEU A 310 12.86 20.15 -20.84
C LEU A 310 13.06 20.55 -22.29
N ASP A 311 13.91 19.83 -23.00
CA ASP A 311 14.26 20.12 -24.39
C ASP A 311 13.10 19.80 -25.35
N LYS A 312 12.48 18.61 -25.21
CA LYS A 312 11.40 18.12 -26.09
C LYS A 312 10.15 19.00 -26.05
N TYR A 313 9.77 19.45 -24.86
CA TYR A 313 8.55 20.25 -24.64
C TYR A 313 8.85 21.75 -24.48
N ASN A 314 10.13 22.18 -24.67
CA ASN A 314 10.59 23.57 -24.48
C ASN A 314 10.13 24.16 -23.13
N ILE A 315 10.30 23.37 -22.06
CA ILE A 315 9.88 23.75 -20.70
C ILE A 315 10.96 24.63 -20.07
N LYS A 316 10.64 25.88 -19.76
CA LYS A 316 11.54 26.87 -19.14
C LYS A 316 11.04 27.35 -17.78
N THR A 317 9.75 27.21 -17.54
CA THR A 317 9.07 27.67 -16.31
C THR A 317 8.13 26.58 -15.78
N GLU A 318 7.73 26.68 -14.51
CA GLU A 318 6.70 25.82 -13.93
C GLU A 318 5.40 25.85 -14.76
N LYS A 319 5.00 27.05 -15.23
CA LYS A 319 3.81 27.20 -16.08
C LYS A 319 3.92 26.37 -17.34
N ASP A 320 5.08 26.42 -18.03
CA ASP A 320 5.29 25.61 -19.24
C ASP A 320 5.14 24.11 -18.94
N PHE A 321 5.62 23.65 -17.78
CA PHE A 321 5.45 22.26 -17.36
C PHE A 321 3.97 21.91 -17.17
N TYR A 322 3.22 22.71 -16.42
CA TYR A 322 1.80 22.47 -16.18
C TYR A 322 0.95 22.54 -17.44
N ASP A 323 1.26 23.43 -18.36
CA ASP A 323 0.59 23.54 -19.67
C ASP A 323 0.87 22.32 -20.57
N ASN A 324 2.05 21.71 -20.47
CA ASN A 324 2.43 20.52 -21.22
C ASN A 324 2.12 19.19 -20.50
N LYS A 325 1.73 19.21 -19.22
CA LYS A 325 1.53 18.00 -18.39
C LYS A 325 0.60 16.98 -19.03
N LEU A 326 -0.49 17.44 -19.67
CA LEU A 326 -1.42 16.59 -20.42
C LEU A 326 -0.78 15.98 -21.66
N LYS A 327 0.03 16.75 -22.40
CA LYS A 327 0.73 16.26 -23.61
C LYS A 327 1.79 15.21 -23.25
N ILE A 328 2.52 15.42 -22.15
CA ILE A 328 3.51 14.47 -21.65
C ILE A 328 2.83 13.14 -21.35
N TYR A 329 1.70 13.16 -20.66
CA TYR A 329 0.94 11.96 -20.32
C TYR A 329 0.37 11.24 -21.55
N ASN A 330 -0.22 11.97 -22.50
CA ASN A 330 -0.92 11.41 -23.66
C ASN A 330 0.02 10.94 -24.78
N ASN A 331 1.29 11.34 -24.77
CA ASN A 331 2.23 11.06 -25.84
C ASN A 331 2.73 9.61 -25.88
N LYS A 332 1.99 8.66 -25.27
CA LYS A 332 2.34 7.23 -25.16
C LYS A 332 3.74 6.96 -24.57
N GLU A 333 4.46 7.99 -24.17
CA GLU A 333 5.61 7.82 -23.31
C GLU A 333 5.03 7.42 -21.96
N ASP A 334 5.27 6.18 -21.60
CA ASP A 334 4.89 5.66 -20.30
C ASP A 334 5.52 6.56 -19.23
N ILE A 335 4.72 7.43 -18.61
CA ILE A 335 5.21 8.37 -17.58
C ILE A 335 6.00 7.66 -16.49
N PHE A 336 5.69 6.38 -16.27
CA PHE A 336 6.40 5.54 -15.31
C PHE A 336 7.85 5.24 -15.71
N LYS A 337 8.23 5.46 -16.99
CA LYS A 337 9.61 5.33 -17.47
C LYS A 337 10.44 6.61 -17.32
N ILE A 338 9.81 7.73 -16.99
CA ILE A 338 10.54 8.99 -16.79
C ILE A 338 11.39 8.90 -15.53
N VAL A 339 10.82 8.38 -14.44
CA VAL A 339 11.55 8.06 -13.23
C VAL A 339 11.73 6.55 -13.19
N ASP A 340 12.78 6.07 -13.81
CA ASP A 340 13.07 4.63 -13.93
C ASP A 340 14.56 4.41 -14.20
N PHE A 341 15.01 3.19 -14.06
CA PHE A 341 16.34 2.75 -14.47
C PHE A 341 16.47 2.75 -16.00
N ASN A 342 17.68 2.95 -16.53
CA ASN A 342 17.88 2.74 -17.96
C ASN A 342 17.63 1.26 -18.32
N LYS A 343 17.30 1.00 -19.61
CA LYS A 343 16.88 -0.32 -20.08
C LYS A 343 17.87 -1.43 -19.71
N ASN A 344 19.15 -1.21 -19.94
CA ASN A 344 20.19 -2.24 -19.68
C ASN A 344 20.35 -2.53 -18.19
N PHE A 345 20.20 -1.50 -17.35
CA PHE A 345 20.23 -1.68 -15.89
C PHE A 345 18.98 -2.36 -15.39
N SER A 346 17.82 -1.96 -15.89
CA SER A 346 16.51 -2.54 -15.51
C SER A 346 16.42 -4.05 -15.77
N GLU A 347 17.03 -4.54 -16.86
CA GLU A 347 17.10 -5.99 -17.12
C GLU A 347 17.93 -6.72 -16.05
N ARG A 348 19.08 -6.17 -15.67
CA ARG A 348 19.97 -6.74 -14.63
C ARG A 348 19.33 -6.66 -13.24
N GLU A 349 18.67 -5.57 -12.92
CA GLU A 349 17.93 -5.37 -11.67
C GLU A 349 16.80 -6.40 -11.55
N LYS A 350 16.06 -6.67 -12.64
CA LYS A 350 15.04 -7.72 -12.68
C LYS A 350 15.63 -9.12 -12.43
N ASP A 351 16.78 -9.43 -12.97
CA ASP A 351 17.46 -10.68 -12.72
C ASP A 351 17.90 -10.81 -11.25
N PHE A 352 18.45 -9.73 -10.69
CA PHE A 352 18.79 -9.68 -9.27
C PHE A 352 17.55 -9.82 -8.38
N LYS A 353 16.46 -9.11 -8.69
CA LYS A 353 15.15 -9.27 -8.03
C LYS A 353 14.66 -10.72 -8.08
N LYS A 354 14.74 -11.34 -9.24
CA LYS A 354 14.33 -12.74 -9.44
C LYS A 354 15.18 -13.70 -8.59
N TYR A 355 16.49 -13.46 -8.53
CA TYR A 355 17.39 -14.25 -7.68
C TYR A 355 16.96 -14.18 -6.21
N LEU A 356 16.79 -12.97 -5.65
CA LEU A 356 16.37 -12.77 -4.25
C LEU A 356 15.02 -13.45 -3.98
N LYS A 357 14.01 -13.19 -4.83
CA LYS A 357 12.68 -13.78 -4.68
C LYS A 357 12.72 -15.31 -4.68
N ASN A 358 13.48 -15.92 -5.58
CA ASN A 358 13.55 -17.38 -5.67
C ASN A 358 14.16 -17.99 -4.40
N ARG A 359 15.15 -17.33 -3.79
CA ARG A 359 15.75 -17.80 -2.54
C ARG A 359 14.81 -17.69 -1.34
N ILE A 360 14.07 -16.57 -1.25
CA ILE A 360 13.23 -16.26 -0.10
C ILE A 360 11.86 -16.95 -0.21
N LEU A 361 11.13 -16.71 -1.32
CA LEU A 361 9.74 -17.17 -1.45
C LEU A 361 9.63 -18.69 -1.62
N ASN A 362 10.64 -19.35 -2.20
CA ASN A 362 10.66 -20.81 -2.34
C ASN A 362 11.22 -21.53 -1.11
N SER A 363 11.49 -20.81 -0.02
CA SER A 363 11.94 -21.44 1.22
C SER A 363 10.81 -22.15 1.96
N PHE A 364 11.14 -23.20 2.70
CA PHE A 364 10.17 -23.91 3.55
C PHE A 364 9.49 -22.95 4.53
N LYS A 365 10.26 -22.01 5.13
CA LYS A 365 9.76 -21.02 6.09
C LYS A 365 8.66 -20.15 5.46
N ALA A 366 8.92 -19.56 4.28
CA ALA A 366 7.95 -18.72 3.57
C ALA A 366 6.71 -19.52 3.15
N GLN A 367 6.90 -20.68 2.51
CA GLN A 367 5.78 -21.51 2.01
C GLN A 367 4.88 -22.04 3.15
N SER A 368 5.47 -22.41 4.30
CA SER A 368 4.70 -22.83 5.47
C SER A 368 3.86 -21.70 6.05
N MET A 369 4.41 -20.45 6.06
CA MET A 369 3.71 -19.25 6.53
C MET A 369 2.58 -18.88 5.56
N ASP A 370 2.81 -18.93 4.27
CA ASP A 370 1.80 -18.68 3.24
C ASP A 370 0.63 -19.68 3.37
N GLY A 371 0.91 -20.96 3.55
CA GLY A 371 -0.11 -21.98 3.79
C GLY A 371 -0.94 -21.73 5.04
N LYS A 372 -0.29 -21.34 6.15
CA LYS A 372 -0.97 -20.97 7.41
C LYS A 372 -1.84 -19.73 7.23
N SER A 373 -1.33 -18.70 6.58
CA SER A 373 -2.02 -17.44 6.30
C SER A 373 -3.27 -17.65 5.45
N ASN A 374 -3.15 -18.46 4.41
CA ASN A 374 -4.24 -18.89 3.54
C ASN A 374 -5.37 -19.52 4.36
N TYR A 375 -5.02 -20.48 5.19
CA TYR A 375 -5.99 -21.18 6.03
C TYR A 375 -6.71 -20.24 7.00
N ILE A 376 -5.98 -19.37 7.69
CA ILE A 376 -6.53 -18.45 8.69
C ILE A 376 -7.50 -17.46 8.06
N ILE A 377 -7.10 -16.78 6.97
CA ILE A 377 -7.96 -15.77 6.32
C ILE A 377 -9.25 -16.40 5.80
N LYS A 378 -9.18 -17.56 5.14
CA LYS A 378 -10.37 -18.26 4.66
C LYS A 378 -11.30 -18.64 5.81
N ARG A 379 -10.77 -19.11 6.93
CA ARG A 379 -11.56 -19.48 8.10
C ARG A 379 -12.21 -18.26 8.76
N LEU A 380 -11.48 -17.16 8.94
CA LEU A 380 -12.03 -15.93 9.47
C LEU A 380 -13.15 -15.40 8.56
N PHE A 381 -12.91 -15.36 7.26
CA PHE A 381 -13.90 -14.89 6.29
C PHE A 381 -15.16 -15.75 6.35
N LYS A 382 -15.01 -17.07 6.37
CA LYS A 382 -16.12 -18.02 6.51
C LYS A 382 -16.91 -17.83 7.81
N ALA A 383 -16.23 -17.65 8.94
CA ALA A 383 -16.89 -17.47 10.24
C ALA A 383 -17.79 -16.24 10.25
N TYR A 384 -17.26 -15.08 9.80
CA TYR A 384 -18.03 -13.83 9.76
C TYR A 384 -19.13 -13.86 8.71
N LEU A 385 -18.95 -14.60 7.63
CA LEU A 385 -19.97 -14.72 6.59
C LEU A 385 -21.13 -15.61 7.04
N SER A 386 -20.83 -16.75 7.70
CA SER A 386 -21.85 -17.68 8.19
C SER A 386 -22.63 -17.12 9.39
N ASN A 387 -21.99 -16.30 10.21
CA ASN A 387 -22.62 -15.64 11.35
C ASN A 387 -22.12 -14.18 11.49
N PRO A 388 -22.69 -13.23 10.75
CA PRO A 388 -22.24 -11.85 10.77
C PRO A 388 -22.47 -11.12 12.10
N GLN A 389 -23.28 -11.68 13.00
CA GLN A 389 -23.42 -11.17 14.37
C GLN A 389 -22.11 -11.23 15.18
N GLN A 390 -21.11 -12.01 14.74
CA GLN A 390 -19.77 -12.07 15.35
C GLN A 390 -18.89 -10.86 15.00
N LEU A 391 -19.31 -10.02 14.05
CA LEU A 391 -18.59 -8.80 13.69
C LEU A 391 -18.62 -7.79 14.86
N PRO A 392 -17.56 -6.99 15.05
CA PRO A 392 -17.56 -5.92 16.05
C PRO A 392 -18.62 -4.87 15.78
N ASP A 393 -19.07 -4.20 16.84
CA ASP A 393 -20.14 -3.19 16.80
C ASP A 393 -19.91 -2.12 15.74
N LYS A 394 -18.71 -1.55 15.68
CA LYS A 394 -18.37 -0.54 14.66
C LYS A 394 -18.48 -1.08 13.23
N THR A 395 -18.19 -2.35 13.04
CA THR A 395 -18.29 -2.99 11.72
C THR A 395 -19.75 -3.21 11.33
N ILE A 396 -20.62 -3.61 12.29
CA ILE A 396 -22.06 -3.74 12.06
C ILE A 396 -22.68 -2.37 11.74
N ILE A 397 -22.32 -1.32 12.48
CA ILE A 397 -22.77 0.04 12.19
C ILE A 397 -22.32 0.46 10.77
N SER A 398 -21.05 0.18 10.42
CA SER A 398 -20.54 0.51 9.08
C SER A 398 -21.24 -0.28 7.98
N PHE A 399 -21.59 -1.54 8.22
CA PHE A 399 -22.37 -2.35 7.29
C PHE A 399 -23.71 -1.70 6.98
N TYR A 400 -24.49 -1.31 7.99
CA TYR A 400 -25.79 -0.70 7.80
C TYR A 400 -25.72 0.69 7.19
N ASN A 401 -24.72 1.48 7.52
CA ASN A 401 -24.51 2.78 6.85
C ASN A 401 -24.27 2.63 5.34
N ASN A 402 -23.67 1.53 4.91
CA ASN A 402 -23.39 1.27 3.50
C ASN A 402 -24.52 0.54 2.78
N TYR A 403 -25.26 -0.34 3.49
CA TYR A 403 -26.28 -1.18 2.91
C TYR A 403 -27.65 -0.49 2.90
N ASN A 404 -28.04 0.16 3.98
CA ASN A 404 -29.32 0.81 4.10
C ASN A 404 -29.28 1.99 5.08
N GLU A 405 -28.98 3.18 4.58
CA GLU A 405 -28.91 4.41 5.39
C GLU A 405 -30.22 4.72 6.15
N ASN A 406 -31.38 4.26 5.64
CA ASN A 406 -32.67 4.50 6.28
C ASN A 406 -32.91 3.64 7.50
N ILE A 407 -32.07 2.61 7.74
CA ILE A 407 -32.32 1.70 8.88
C ILE A 407 -32.21 2.42 10.23
N PHE A 408 -31.33 3.42 10.31
CA PHE A 408 -31.18 4.25 11.50
C PHE A 408 -32.44 5.07 11.85
N ASN A 409 -33.22 5.45 10.82
CA ASN A 409 -34.46 6.18 11.04
C ASN A 409 -35.49 5.38 11.85
N ASN A 410 -35.42 4.03 11.79
CA ASN A 410 -36.30 3.16 12.55
C ASN A 410 -35.98 3.16 14.05
N TYR A 411 -34.79 3.60 14.44
CA TYR A 411 -34.31 3.63 15.82
C TYR A 411 -34.31 5.04 16.44
N ILE A 412 -34.74 6.04 15.68
CA ILE A 412 -34.88 7.41 16.20
C ILE A 412 -36.04 7.43 17.22
N ASN A 413 -35.77 7.94 18.42
CA ASN A 413 -36.78 8.06 19.45
C ASN A 413 -37.80 9.19 19.15
N LYS A 414 -38.87 9.30 19.99
CA LYS A 414 -39.90 10.34 19.81
C LYS A 414 -39.39 11.77 19.86
N LYS A 415 -38.15 11.99 20.35
CA LYS A 415 -37.46 13.30 20.39
C LYS A 415 -36.55 13.53 19.18
N GLY A 416 -36.46 12.58 18.25
CA GLY A 416 -35.57 12.65 17.10
C GLY A 416 -34.10 12.27 17.40
N GLU A 417 -33.87 11.59 18.53
CA GLU A 417 -32.53 11.15 18.96
C GLU A 417 -32.34 9.66 18.76
N LEU A 418 -31.14 9.25 18.35
CA LEU A 418 -30.75 7.84 18.31
C LEU A 418 -30.56 7.30 19.75
N PRO A 419 -30.88 6.02 20.00
CA PRO A 419 -30.59 5.40 21.29
C PRO A 419 -29.10 5.40 21.57
N SER A 420 -28.72 5.16 22.85
CA SER A 420 -27.31 5.01 23.21
C SER A 420 -26.63 3.93 22.34
N THR A 421 -25.34 4.09 22.06
CA THR A 421 -24.60 3.17 21.20
C THR A 421 -24.78 1.68 21.53
N PRO A 422 -24.72 1.25 22.80
CA PRO A 422 -24.96 -0.17 23.14
C PRO A 422 -26.36 -0.67 22.78
N ILE A 423 -27.40 0.15 22.99
CA ILE A 423 -28.80 -0.21 22.66
C ILE A 423 -28.96 -0.25 21.14
N LEU A 424 -28.48 0.74 20.44
CA LEU A 424 -28.52 0.79 18.97
C LEU A 424 -27.85 -0.44 18.37
N VAL A 425 -26.66 -0.80 18.84
CA VAL A 425 -25.92 -1.94 18.30
C VAL A 425 -26.60 -3.26 18.64
N GLY A 426 -27.20 -3.40 19.83
CA GLY A 426 -28.00 -4.57 20.18
C GLY A 426 -29.15 -4.77 19.19
N ASN A 427 -29.90 -3.72 18.91
CA ASN A 427 -30.99 -3.74 17.94
C ASN A 427 -30.51 -4.05 16.51
N LEU A 428 -29.41 -3.42 16.07
CA LEU A 428 -28.81 -3.69 14.76
C LEU A 428 -28.30 -5.14 14.65
N ARG A 429 -27.83 -5.73 15.73
CA ARG A 429 -27.36 -7.11 15.76
C ARG A 429 -28.50 -8.10 15.61
N ASP A 430 -29.66 -7.84 16.22
CA ASP A 430 -30.89 -8.62 16.03
C ASP A 430 -31.47 -8.45 14.64
N GLU A 431 -31.46 -7.22 14.09
CA GLU A 431 -31.83 -6.96 12.70
C GLU A 431 -30.94 -7.74 11.75
N LEU A 432 -29.63 -7.73 11.97
CA LEU A 432 -28.65 -8.44 11.16
C LEU A 432 -28.92 -9.96 11.13
N LYS A 433 -29.33 -10.55 12.25
CA LYS A 433 -29.75 -11.97 12.31
C LYS A 433 -30.95 -12.24 11.41
N THR A 434 -31.93 -11.35 11.47
CA THR A 434 -33.18 -11.43 10.68
C THR A 434 -32.90 -11.19 9.21
N ASP A 435 -32.14 -10.16 8.88
CA ASP A 435 -31.74 -9.81 7.53
C ASP A 435 -30.90 -10.90 6.88
N HIS A 436 -29.97 -11.48 7.62
CA HIS A 436 -29.13 -12.55 7.10
C HIS A 436 -29.96 -13.78 6.69
N SER A 437 -30.99 -14.13 7.47
CA SER A 437 -31.87 -15.25 7.13
C SER A 437 -32.80 -14.95 5.95
N LYS A 438 -33.32 -13.71 5.83
CA LYS A 438 -34.27 -13.30 4.79
C LYS A 438 -33.59 -12.91 3.49
N ASN A 439 -32.49 -12.16 3.56
CA ASN A 439 -31.83 -11.54 2.43
C ASN A 439 -30.59 -12.32 1.94
N TYR A 440 -30.38 -13.54 2.43
CA TYR A 440 -29.24 -14.37 2.05
C TYR A 440 -29.10 -14.56 0.53
N ASN A 441 -30.20 -14.52 -0.22
CA ASN A 441 -30.21 -14.60 -1.68
C ASN A 441 -30.22 -13.23 -2.39
N ASN A 442 -30.30 -12.11 -1.65
CA ASN A 442 -30.21 -10.78 -2.22
C ASN A 442 -28.75 -10.42 -2.54
N ASN A 443 -28.48 -10.10 -3.82
CA ASN A 443 -27.13 -9.80 -4.27
C ASN A 443 -26.55 -8.51 -3.62
N GLU A 444 -27.38 -7.49 -3.40
CA GLU A 444 -26.94 -6.24 -2.77
C GLU A 444 -26.51 -6.45 -1.31
N TYR A 445 -27.33 -7.15 -0.53
CA TYR A 445 -27.00 -7.55 0.83
C TYR A 445 -25.68 -8.32 0.87
N LYS A 446 -25.56 -9.35 0.01
CA LYS A 446 -24.35 -10.19 -0.09
C LYS A 446 -23.11 -9.39 -0.40
N CYS A 447 -23.15 -8.56 -1.43
CA CYS A 447 -21.98 -7.78 -1.85
C CYS A 447 -21.57 -6.80 -0.77
N SER A 448 -22.52 -6.14 -0.10
CA SER A 448 -22.25 -5.23 1.01
C SER A 448 -21.64 -5.96 2.20
N LEU A 449 -22.14 -7.16 2.55
CA LEU A 449 -21.62 -7.97 3.63
C LEU A 449 -20.21 -8.49 3.32
N LEU A 450 -19.99 -9.05 2.13
CA LEU A 450 -18.68 -9.50 1.67
C LEU A 450 -17.63 -8.39 1.75
N ARG A 451 -17.99 -7.19 1.27
CA ARG A 451 -17.10 -6.03 1.29
C ARG A 451 -16.79 -5.59 2.71
N THR A 452 -17.80 -5.55 3.58
CA THR A 452 -17.62 -5.20 4.99
C THR A 452 -16.69 -6.17 5.71
N ILE A 453 -16.85 -7.48 5.48
CA ILE A 453 -15.95 -8.50 6.02
C ILE A 453 -14.54 -8.35 5.46
N CYS A 454 -14.42 -8.11 4.15
CA CYS A 454 -13.14 -7.89 3.49
C CYS A 454 -12.41 -6.66 4.07
N ASP A 455 -13.10 -5.54 4.24
CA ASP A 455 -12.56 -4.32 4.86
C ASP A 455 -12.12 -4.58 6.32
N TYR A 456 -12.91 -5.32 7.08
CA TYR A 456 -12.59 -5.67 8.45
C TYR A 456 -11.33 -6.54 8.55
N ILE A 457 -11.27 -7.62 7.76
CA ILE A 457 -10.11 -8.54 7.75
C ILE A 457 -8.86 -7.82 7.23
N SER A 458 -8.98 -7.05 6.14
CA SER A 458 -7.83 -6.31 5.59
C SER A 458 -7.26 -5.28 6.55
N GLY A 459 -8.11 -4.74 7.44
CA GLY A 459 -7.71 -3.80 8.49
C GLY A 459 -7.02 -4.43 9.70
N MET A 460 -6.98 -5.76 9.83
CA MET A 460 -6.33 -6.44 10.97
C MET A 460 -4.80 -6.34 10.89
N THR A 461 -4.15 -6.41 12.05
CA THR A 461 -2.74 -6.79 12.16
C THR A 461 -2.61 -8.31 12.15
N ASP A 462 -1.41 -8.84 11.93
CA ASP A 462 -1.17 -10.29 11.90
C ASP A 462 -1.55 -10.94 13.22
N ASN A 463 -1.08 -10.37 14.32
CA ASN A 463 -1.39 -10.89 15.65
C ASN A 463 -2.88 -10.77 15.99
N PHE A 464 -3.55 -9.72 15.55
CA PHE A 464 -4.99 -9.59 15.76
C PHE A 464 -5.75 -10.65 14.95
N ALA A 465 -5.36 -10.93 13.71
CA ALA A 465 -5.97 -11.99 12.90
C ALA A 465 -5.75 -13.39 13.51
N LEU A 466 -4.54 -13.65 14.02
CA LEU A 466 -4.25 -14.89 14.76
C LEU A 466 -5.12 -15.03 16.02
N ASN A 467 -5.24 -13.97 16.81
CA ASN A 467 -6.06 -13.97 18.02
C ASN A 467 -7.56 -14.16 17.69
N GLN A 468 -8.06 -13.52 16.62
CA GLN A 468 -9.44 -13.75 16.18
C GLN A 468 -9.66 -15.19 15.70
N TYR A 469 -8.70 -15.77 15.00
CA TYR A 469 -8.76 -17.17 14.60
C TYR A 469 -8.79 -18.09 15.83
N GLU A 470 -7.91 -17.88 16.80
CA GLU A 470 -7.87 -18.66 18.04
C GLU A 470 -9.16 -18.52 18.85
N LEU A 471 -9.74 -17.33 18.91
CA LEU A 471 -11.02 -17.07 19.56
C LEU A 471 -12.17 -17.87 18.94
N LEU A 472 -12.23 -17.95 17.62
CA LEU A 472 -13.35 -18.56 16.88
C LEU A 472 -13.19 -20.08 16.70
N TYR A 473 -11.97 -20.58 16.65
CA TYR A 473 -11.67 -21.98 16.30
C TYR A 473 -10.72 -22.69 17.27
N GLY A 474 -10.13 -21.98 18.22
CA GLY A 474 -9.18 -22.55 19.18
C GLY A 474 -9.88 -23.44 20.22
N THR A 475 -9.16 -24.44 20.68
CA THR A 475 -9.64 -25.40 21.71
C THR A 475 -9.24 -24.99 23.13
N LYS A 476 -8.32 -24.05 23.29
CA LYS A 476 -7.93 -23.54 24.61
C LYS A 476 -8.95 -22.54 25.09
N GLN A 477 -9.57 -22.82 26.24
CA GLN A 477 -10.30 -21.83 27.04
C GLN A 477 -9.27 -20.75 27.47
N ARG A 478 -9.02 -19.75 26.63
CA ARG A 478 -8.52 -18.48 27.15
C ARG A 478 -9.65 -17.91 28.01
N GLU A 479 -9.35 -17.65 29.27
CA GLU A 479 -10.30 -17.06 30.19
C GLU A 479 -10.97 -15.85 29.53
N LEU A 480 -12.31 -15.84 29.57
CA LEU A 480 -13.17 -14.76 29.04
C LEU A 480 -12.90 -13.38 29.67
N ARG A 481 -11.83 -13.23 30.45
CA ARG A 481 -11.43 -11.99 31.12
C ARG A 481 -10.94 -10.88 30.20
N GLU A 482 -10.61 -11.18 28.93
CA GLU A 482 -10.16 -10.17 27.97
C GLU A 482 -11.30 -9.46 27.21
N PHE A 483 -12.57 -9.75 27.52
CA PHE A 483 -13.73 -9.11 26.89
C PHE A 483 -14.19 -7.80 27.57
N ASN A 484 -13.48 -7.31 28.56
CA ASN A 484 -13.73 -5.96 29.08
C ASN A 484 -13.04 -4.90 28.19
N LEU A 485 -13.70 -4.55 27.10
CA LEU A 485 -13.45 -3.34 26.32
C LEU A 485 -14.55 -2.34 26.52
#